data_1ab522af638d204510d60d1c954a9343
#
_entry.id   1ab522af638d204510d60d1c954a9343
#
_cell.length_a   1.000
_cell.length_b   1.000
_cell.length_c   1.000
_cell.angle_alpha   90.00
_cell.angle_beta   90.00
_cell.angle_gamma   90.00
#
_symmetry.space_group_name_H-M   'P 1'
#
loop_
_entity.id
_entity.type
_entity.pdbx_description
1 polymer ?
#
loop_
_entity_poly.entity_id
_entity_poly.type
_entity_poly.pdbx_seq_one_letter_code
_entity_poly.pdbx_strand_id
1 'polypeptide(L)'
;DLLASRNGRVVLISSNSAPMCDRPDYVDLLLAGDEPAAAALADTITGQQTYSGSKQAIARWMRRNTADLAAQGISINAIAPGYTETPMTAAVANDPIYGDAIKKFLSSIPVGRPGRPEDMADLVEFLLGEKSSFICGSVLFVDGGHDAMLRPDAF
;
A
#
# COMPACT_ATOMS: atom_id res chain seq x y z
N ASP A 1 6.48 20.42 16.64
CA ASP A 1 5.93 19.90 15.42
C ASP A 1 4.41 19.90 15.39
N LEU A 2 3.83 20.34 14.27
CA LEU A 2 2.39 20.60 14.13
C LEU A 2 1.52 19.33 14.37
N LEU A 3 1.96 18.16 13.93
CA LEU A 3 1.24 16.92 14.11
C LEU A 3 1.20 16.50 15.59
N ALA A 4 2.33 16.51 16.27
CA ALA A 4 2.42 16.13 17.68
C ALA A 4 1.59 17.04 18.59
N SER A 5 1.58 18.36 18.32
CA SER A 5 0.83 19.32 19.13
C SER A 5 -0.69 19.23 18.99
N ARG A 6 -1.20 18.44 18.03
CA ARG A 6 -2.63 18.36 17.68
C ARG A 6 -3.19 16.95 17.59
N ASN A 7 -2.51 15.96 18.19
CA ASN A 7 -2.87 14.55 18.04
C ASN A 7 -2.98 14.18 16.55
N GLY A 8 -1.90 14.41 15.82
CA GLY A 8 -1.85 14.28 14.37
C GLY A 8 -2.15 12.86 13.89
N ARG A 9 -2.67 12.77 12.69
CA ARG A 9 -2.97 11.50 12.04
C ARG A 9 -2.32 11.44 10.68
N VAL A 10 -1.70 10.30 10.38
CA VAL A 10 -0.99 10.06 9.12
C VAL A 10 -1.53 8.78 8.50
N VAL A 11 -1.85 8.85 7.22
CA VAL A 11 -2.20 7.68 6.41
C VAL A 11 -1.23 7.57 5.26
N LEU A 12 -0.52 6.45 5.19
CA LEU A 12 0.39 6.13 4.09
C LEU A 12 -0.32 5.26 3.05
N ILE A 13 0.10 5.41 1.80
CA ILE A 13 -0.44 4.61 0.69
C ILE A 13 0.54 3.50 0.34
N SER A 14 0.24 2.29 0.80
CA SER A 14 0.93 1.06 0.40
C SER A 14 0.28 0.45 -0.85
N SER A 15 0.16 -0.85 -0.93
CA SER A 15 -0.53 -1.60 -1.99
C SER A 15 -0.84 -3.02 -1.51
N ASN A 16 -1.87 -3.65 -2.05
CA ASN A 16 -2.10 -5.07 -1.84
C ASN A 16 -1.03 -5.98 -2.51
N SER A 17 -0.14 -5.42 -3.32
CA SER A 17 1.05 -6.12 -3.83
C SER A 17 2.22 -6.17 -2.84
N ALA A 18 2.21 -5.35 -1.79
CA ALA A 18 3.29 -5.29 -0.81
C ALA A 18 3.62 -6.66 -0.16
N PRO A 19 2.64 -7.46 0.25
CA PRO A 19 2.91 -8.78 0.80
C PRO A 19 3.50 -9.79 -0.19
N MET A 20 3.37 -9.54 -1.50
CA MET A 20 3.89 -10.41 -2.57
C MET A 20 5.34 -10.09 -2.95
N CYS A 21 5.99 -9.17 -2.25
CA CYS A 21 7.38 -8.82 -2.51
C CYS A 21 8.31 -10.00 -2.22
N ASP A 22 9.09 -10.39 -3.21
CA ASP A 22 10.09 -11.46 -3.19
C ASP A 22 11.54 -10.94 -3.14
N ARG A 23 11.73 -9.63 -2.90
CA ARG A 23 13.02 -8.94 -2.88
C ARG A 23 13.29 -8.29 -1.51
N PRO A 24 13.54 -9.08 -0.48
CA PRO A 24 13.86 -8.55 0.86
C PRO A 24 15.11 -7.69 0.86
N ASP A 25 16.10 -7.99 0.02
CA ASP A 25 17.32 -7.22 -0.19
C ASP A 25 17.01 -5.76 -0.58
N TYR A 26 16.11 -5.57 -1.54
CA TYR A 26 15.67 -4.24 -1.98
C TYR A 26 14.93 -3.48 -0.87
N VAL A 27 14.05 -4.18 -0.16
CA VAL A 27 13.31 -3.61 0.98
C VAL A 27 14.25 -3.17 2.10
N ASP A 28 15.28 -3.96 2.40
CA ASP A 28 16.22 -3.65 3.46
C ASP A 28 17.07 -2.41 3.12
N LEU A 29 17.50 -2.25 1.87
CA LEU A 29 18.19 -1.04 1.40
C LEU A 29 17.31 0.22 1.56
N LEU A 30 16.04 0.14 1.17
CA LEU A 30 15.08 1.23 1.34
C LEU A 30 14.88 1.59 2.83
N LEU A 31 14.80 0.59 3.70
CA LEU A 31 14.62 0.79 5.14
C LEU A 31 15.89 1.32 5.82
N ALA A 32 17.07 1.02 5.28
CA ALA A 32 18.33 1.58 5.72
C ALA A 32 18.56 3.02 5.25
N GLY A 33 17.76 3.51 4.28
CA GLY A 33 17.96 4.81 3.66
C GLY A 33 19.14 4.85 2.69
N ASP A 34 19.60 3.69 2.22
CA ASP A 34 20.66 3.60 1.21
C ASP A 34 20.08 3.76 -0.19
N GLU A 35 19.71 4.99 -0.51
CA GLU A 35 19.08 5.35 -1.78
C GLU A 35 19.98 5.00 -3.00
N PRO A 36 21.31 5.26 -3.00
CA PRO A 36 22.15 4.89 -4.13
C PRO A 36 22.17 3.39 -4.39
N ALA A 37 22.30 2.55 -3.36
CA ALA A 37 22.28 1.10 -3.51
C ALA A 37 20.91 0.57 -3.92
N ALA A 38 19.84 1.13 -3.36
CA ALA A 38 18.48 0.78 -3.74
C ALA A 38 18.20 1.13 -5.22
N ALA A 39 18.62 2.30 -5.69
CA ALA A 39 18.48 2.69 -7.08
C ALA A 39 19.26 1.75 -8.03
N ALA A 40 20.51 1.46 -7.71
CA ALA A 40 21.32 0.54 -8.50
C ALA A 40 20.71 -0.88 -8.56
N LEU A 41 20.14 -1.36 -7.47
CA LEU A 41 19.44 -2.65 -7.45
C LEU A 41 18.12 -2.60 -8.25
N ALA A 42 17.37 -1.50 -8.19
CA ALA A 42 16.14 -1.32 -8.94
C ALA A 42 16.34 -1.43 -10.45
N ASP A 43 17.50 -0.99 -10.98
CA ASP A 43 17.85 -1.11 -12.41
C ASP A 43 18.07 -2.56 -12.86
N THR A 44 18.23 -3.50 -11.93
CA THR A 44 18.51 -4.92 -12.21
C THR A 44 17.32 -5.85 -11.99
N ILE A 45 16.25 -5.36 -11.38
CA ILE A 45 15.05 -6.13 -11.05
C ILE A 45 13.84 -5.64 -11.87
N THR A 46 12.73 -6.40 -11.81
CA THR A 46 11.53 -6.03 -12.57
C THR A 46 10.80 -4.84 -11.94
N GLY A 47 10.06 -4.08 -12.76
CA GLY A 47 9.21 -3.00 -12.26
C GLY A 47 8.18 -3.46 -11.22
N GLN A 48 7.67 -4.70 -11.35
CA GLN A 48 6.77 -5.29 -10.35
C GLN A 48 7.47 -5.53 -9.01
N GLN A 49 8.71 -6.00 -9.03
CA GLN A 49 9.52 -6.21 -7.82
C GLN A 49 9.89 -4.88 -7.16
N THR A 50 10.28 -3.89 -7.95
CA THR A 50 10.56 -2.53 -7.46
C THR A 50 9.30 -1.93 -6.83
N TYR A 51 8.14 -2.05 -7.48
CA TYR A 51 6.87 -1.55 -6.97
C TYR A 51 6.48 -2.24 -5.66
N SER A 52 6.37 -3.58 -5.65
CA SER A 52 5.96 -4.32 -4.45
C SER A 52 6.94 -4.11 -3.29
N GLY A 53 8.24 -4.07 -3.57
CA GLY A 53 9.29 -3.81 -2.58
C GLY A 53 9.17 -2.42 -1.96
N SER A 54 8.96 -1.38 -2.76
CA SER A 54 8.77 -0.02 -2.24
C SER A 54 7.53 0.09 -1.37
N LYS A 55 6.43 -0.56 -1.75
CA LYS A 55 5.19 -0.58 -0.98
C LYS A 55 5.30 -1.41 0.31
N GLN A 56 6.07 -2.48 0.29
CA GLN A 56 6.39 -3.23 1.50
C GLN A 56 7.30 -2.43 2.44
N ALA A 57 8.30 -1.72 1.92
CA ALA A 57 9.18 -0.86 2.70
C ALA A 57 8.38 0.22 3.45
N ILE A 58 7.43 0.90 2.79
CA ILE A 58 6.54 1.89 3.42
C ILE A 58 5.76 1.25 4.59
N ALA A 59 5.15 0.09 4.39
CA ALA A 59 4.38 -0.59 5.43
C ALA A 59 5.26 -1.00 6.62
N ARG A 60 6.46 -1.55 6.36
CA ARG A 60 7.42 -1.92 7.40
C ARG A 60 7.97 -0.70 8.14
N TRP A 61 8.32 0.36 7.42
CA TRP A 61 8.78 1.61 8.01
C TRP A 61 7.74 2.18 8.96
N MET A 62 6.49 2.25 8.53
CA MET A 62 5.38 2.69 9.36
C MET A 62 5.30 1.87 10.66
N ARG A 63 5.30 0.55 10.56
CA ARG A 63 5.19 -0.33 11.73
C ARG A 63 6.36 -0.18 12.69
N ARG A 64 7.60 -0.01 12.18
CA ARG A 64 8.80 0.21 12.99
C ARG A 64 8.75 1.52 13.77
N ASN A 65 8.13 2.56 13.21
CA ASN A 65 8.06 3.90 13.82
C ASN A 65 6.75 4.15 14.59
N THR A 66 5.81 3.21 14.60
CA THR A 66 4.49 3.39 15.22
C THR A 66 4.57 3.74 16.70
N ALA A 67 5.39 3.06 17.49
CA ALA A 67 5.49 3.29 18.93
C ALA A 67 6.03 4.68 19.24
N ASP A 68 7.09 5.09 18.55
CA ASP A 68 7.73 6.40 18.77
C ASP A 68 6.82 7.56 18.34
N LEU A 69 6.07 7.38 17.25
CA LEU A 69 5.10 8.37 16.79
C LEU A 69 3.90 8.45 17.75
N ALA A 70 3.40 7.31 18.21
CA ALA A 70 2.31 7.25 19.17
C ALA A 70 2.68 7.91 20.50
N ALA A 71 3.92 7.75 20.99
CA ALA A 71 4.43 8.44 22.17
C ALA A 71 4.46 9.98 21.99
N GLN A 72 4.49 10.47 20.76
CA GLN A 72 4.39 11.89 20.42
C GLN A 72 2.95 12.35 20.13
N GLY A 73 1.95 11.49 20.36
CA GLY A 73 0.54 11.79 20.09
C GLY A 73 0.16 11.71 18.60
N ILE A 74 0.96 11.04 17.78
CA ILE A 74 0.70 10.89 16.34
C ILE A 74 0.27 9.44 16.06
N SER A 75 -0.95 9.25 15.54
CA SER A 75 -1.34 7.95 14.99
C SER A 75 -0.94 7.83 13.52
N ILE A 76 -0.40 6.67 13.14
CA ILE A 76 0.01 6.41 11.77
C ILE A 76 -0.53 5.06 11.32
N ASN A 77 -1.16 5.02 10.15
CA ASN A 77 -1.69 3.82 9.52
C ASN A 77 -1.33 3.81 8.03
N ALA A 78 -1.54 2.69 7.38
CA ALA A 78 -1.44 2.59 5.93
C ALA A 78 -2.69 1.95 5.36
N ILE A 79 -3.10 2.40 4.18
CA ILE A 79 -4.04 1.65 3.34
C ILE A 79 -3.26 0.87 2.28
N ALA A 80 -3.77 -0.28 1.91
CA ALA A 80 -3.24 -1.15 0.86
C ALA A 80 -4.29 -1.30 -0.25
N PRO A 81 -4.35 -0.34 -1.19
CA PRO A 81 -5.28 -0.42 -2.30
C PRO A 81 -5.01 -1.63 -3.19
N GLY A 82 -6.10 -2.23 -3.69
CA GLY A 82 -6.09 -3.10 -4.86
C GLY A 82 -6.12 -2.31 -6.17
N TYR A 83 -6.47 -3.00 -7.25
CA TYR A 83 -6.65 -2.33 -8.53
C TYR A 83 -7.78 -1.30 -8.43
N THR A 84 -7.43 -0.05 -8.67
CA THR A 84 -8.34 1.10 -8.59
C THR A 84 -8.42 1.77 -9.96
N GLU A 85 -9.63 2.04 -10.44
CA GLU A 85 -9.86 2.75 -11.70
C GLU A 85 -9.43 4.21 -11.57
N THR A 86 -8.41 4.56 -12.34
CA THR A 86 -7.87 5.90 -12.44
C THR A 86 -7.46 6.17 -13.89
N PRO A 87 -7.23 7.42 -14.31
CA PRO A 87 -6.68 7.68 -15.64
C PRO A 87 -5.39 6.89 -15.95
N MET A 88 -4.56 6.65 -14.94
CA MET A 88 -3.33 5.87 -15.08
C MET A 88 -3.63 4.40 -15.37
N THR A 89 -4.53 3.76 -14.64
CA THR A 89 -4.86 2.33 -14.80
C THR A 89 -5.73 2.09 -16.04
N ALA A 90 -6.57 3.05 -16.42
CA ALA A 90 -7.36 2.98 -17.65
C ALA A 90 -6.50 2.91 -18.92
N ALA A 91 -5.36 3.59 -18.93
CA ALA A 91 -4.42 3.51 -20.05
C ALA A 91 -3.89 2.09 -20.24
N VAL A 92 -3.54 1.40 -19.15
CA VAL A 92 -3.04 0.02 -19.18
C VAL A 92 -4.16 -0.98 -19.52
N ALA A 93 -5.38 -0.76 -19.02
CA ALA A 93 -6.52 -1.62 -19.29
C ALA A 93 -6.96 -1.60 -20.77
N ASN A 94 -6.68 -0.51 -21.47
CA ASN A 94 -6.95 -0.35 -22.91
C ASN A 94 -5.75 -0.68 -23.81
N ASP A 95 -4.64 -1.14 -23.23
CA ASP A 95 -3.46 -1.53 -23.99
C ASP A 95 -3.74 -2.82 -24.79
N PRO A 96 -3.41 -2.87 -26.11
CA PRO A 96 -3.66 -4.05 -26.95
C PRO A 96 -2.96 -5.33 -26.47
N ILE A 97 -1.84 -5.19 -25.76
CA ILE A 97 -1.02 -6.32 -25.29
C ILE A 97 -1.50 -6.81 -23.92
N TYR A 98 -1.87 -5.89 -23.03
CA TYR A 98 -2.17 -6.19 -21.64
C TYR A 98 -3.67 -6.22 -21.31
N GLY A 99 -4.53 -5.66 -22.17
CA GLY A 99 -5.95 -5.47 -21.88
C GLY A 99 -6.71 -6.74 -21.49
N ASP A 100 -6.46 -7.86 -22.17
CA ASP A 100 -7.15 -9.13 -21.85
C ASP A 100 -6.64 -9.74 -20.52
N ALA A 101 -5.35 -9.60 -20.21
CA ALA A 101 -4.80 -10.01 -18.93
C ALA A 101 -5.39 -9.16 -17.78
N ILE A 102 -5.55 -7.86 -18.00
CA ILE A 102 -6.19 -6.96 -17.04
C ILE A 102 -7.66 -7.33 -16.82
N LYS A 103 -8.42 -7.59 -17.89
CA LYS A 103 -9.84 -8.03 -17.76
C LYS A 103 -9.96 -9.32 -16.94
N LYS A 104 -9.08 -10.30 -17.20
CA LYS A 104 -9.04 -11.54 -16.43
C LYS A 104 -8.67 -11.29 -14.98
N PHE A 105 -7.71 -10.40 -14.72
CA PHE A 105 -7.34 -9.98 -13.37
C PHE A 105 -8.53 -9.31 -12.66
N LEU A 106 -9.22 -8.37 -13.30
CA LEU A 106 -10.38 -7.68 -12.72
C LEU A 106 -11.50 -8.63 -12.39
N SER A 107 -11.73 -9.65 -13.22
CA SER A 107 -12.76 -10.69 -12.97
C SER A 107 -12.43 -11.60 -11.78
N SER A 108 -11.18 -11.60 -11.30
CA SER A 108 -10.77 -12.36 -10.11
C SER A 108 -11.01 -11.63 -8.79
N ILE A 109 -11.34 -10.34 -8.82
CA ILE A 109 -11.62 -9.58 -7.60
C ILE A 109 -12.92 -10.10 -6.97
N PRO A 110 -12.90 -10.59 -5.71
CA PRO A 110 -14.08 -11.23 -5.11
C PRO A 110 -15.34 -10.38 -5.06
N VAL A 111 -15.20 -9.05 -4.87
CA VAL A 111 -16.34 -8.10 -4.88
C VAL A 111 -16.92 -7.91 -6.28
N GLY A 112 -16.30 -8.46 -7.33
CA GLY A 112 -16.79 -8.42 -8.71
C GLY A 112 -16.61 -7.10 -9.45
N ARG A 113 -15.83 -6.18 -8.91
CA ARG A 113 -15.51 -4.88 -9.56
C ARG A 113 -14.15 -4.36 -9.15
N PRO A 114 -13.51 -3.51 -9.96
CA PRO A 114 -12.37 -2.71 -9.52
C PRO A 114 -12.76 -1.73 -8.41
N GLY A 115 -11.75 -1.29 -7.65
CA GLY A 115 -11.89 -0.18 -6.72
C GLY A 115 -12.11 1.15 -7.46
N ARG A 116 -12.73 2.10 -6.79
CA ARG A 116 -12.84 3.50 -7.22
C ARG A 116 -12.02 4.38 -6.28
N PRO A 117 -11.58 5.56 -6.71
CA PRO A 117 -10.89 6.50 -5.81
C PRO A 117 -11.67 6.79 -4.52
N GLU A 118 -13.00 6.83 -4.61
CA GLU A 118 -13.90 7.05 -3.47
C GLU A 118 -13.81 5.92 -2.44
N ASP A 119 -13.68 4.66 -2.87
CA ASP A 119 -13.50 3.52 -1.96
C ASP A 119 -12.25 3.70 -1.08
N MET A 120 -11.19 4.32 -1.63
CA MET A 120 -9.96 4.65 -0.89
C MET A 120 -10.17 5.87 0.00
N ALA A 121 -10.82 6.91 -0.52
CA ALA A 121 -11.04 8.17 0.18
C ALA A 121 -11.88 7.99 1.45
N ASP A 122 -12.94 7.17 1.39
CA ASP A 122 -13.81 6.89 2.53
C ASP A 122 -13.02 6.28 3.72
N LEU A 123 -12.11 5.33 3.45
CA LEU A 123 -11.28 4.77 4.50
C LEU A 123 -10.23 5.77 5.01
N VAL A 124 -9.64 6.57 4.12
CA VAL A 124 -8.68 7.62 4.52
C VAL A 124 -9.38 8.67 5.39
N GLU A 125 -10.57 9.12 5.02
CA GLU A 125 -11.36 10.05 5.83
C GLU A 125 -11.64 9.46 7.22
N PHE A 126 -12.08 8.21 7.30
CA PHE A 126 -12.30 7.52 8.56
C PHE A 126 -11.01 7.47 9.42
N LEU A 127 -9.87 7.10 8.82
CA LEU A 127 -8.59 6.98 9.53
C LEU A 127 -8.03 8.33 9.97
N LEU A 128 -8.33 9.40 9.27
CA LEU A 128 -7.98 10.77 9.65
C LEU A 128 -8.97 11.38 10.67
N GLY A 129 -10.13 10.76 10.82
CA GLY A 129 -11.19 11.22 11.72
C GLY A 129 -11.01 10.74 13.17
N GLU A 130 -11.75 11.34 14.09
CA GLU A 130 -11.68 11.03 15.54
C GLU A 130 -12.12 9.61 15.89
N LYS A 131 -12.99 9.00 15.07
CA LYS A 131 -13.53 7.65 15.30
C LYS A 131 -12.48 6.54 15.19
N SER A 132 -11.33 6.82 14.60
CA SER A 132 -10.20 5.89 14.46
C SER A 132 -9.12 6.05 15.55
N SER A 133 -9.44 6.71 16.66
CA SER A 133 -8.47 7.10 17.71
C SER A 133 -7.71 5.93 18.35
N PHE A 134 -8.20 4.70 18.22
CA PHE A 134 -7.54 3.49 18.74
C PHE A 134 -6.95 2.60 17.62
N ILE A 135 -6.89 3.10 16.37
CA ILE A 135 -6.27 2.42 15.23
C ILE A 135 -4.91 3.07 14.97
N CYS A 136 -3.83 2.31 15.21
CA CYS A 136 -2.47 2.79 15.02
C CYS A 136 -1.55 1.62 14.60
N GLY A 137 -0.69 1.85 13.60
CA GLY A 137 0.24 0.84 13.10
C GLY A 137 -0.39 -0.23 12.21
N SER A 138 -1.62 -0.03 11.76
CA SER A 138 -2.36 -0.99 10.95
C SER A 138 -2.14 -0.77 9.46
N VAL A 139 -2.09 -1.88 8.71
CA VAL A 139 -2.18 -1.88 7.24
C VAL A 139 -3.54 -2.44 6.88
N LEU A 140 -4.39 -1.61 6.28
CA LEU A 140 -5.76 -1.97 5.94
C LEU A 140 -5.89 -2.16 4.43
N PHE A 141 -6.31 -3.36 4.03
CA PHE A 141 -6.54 -3.66 2.62
C PHE A 141 -7.87 -3.08 2.14
N VAL A 142 -7.83 -2.41 0.98
CA VAL A 142 -9.00 -1.87 0.27
C VAL A 142 -8.93 -2.38 -1.16
N ASP A 143 -9.19 -3.66 -1.35
CA ASP A 143 -8.88 -4.37 -2.58
C ASP A 143 -9.99 -5.33 -3.04
N GLY A 144 -11.16 -5.21 -2.44
CA GLY A 144 -12.31 -6.06 -2.77
C GLY A 144 -12.11 -7.54 -2.41
N GLY A 145 -11.25 -7.83 -1.44
CA GLY A 145 -10.96 -9.19 -0.96
C GLY A 145 -9.90 -9.93 -1.77
N HIS A 146 -9.20 -9.23 -2.66
CA HIS A 146 -8.21 -9.87 -3.55
C HIS A 146 -7.02 -10.44 -2.78
N ASP A 147 -6.49 -9.70 -1.79
CA ASP A 147 -5.41 -10.19 -0.92
C ASP A 147 -5.83 -11.44 -0.14
N ALA A 148 -7.01 -11.42 0.48
CA ALA A 148 -7.53 -12.54 1.24
C ALA A 148 -7.73 -13.80 0.37
N MET A 149 -8.13 -13.63 -0.89
CA MET A 149 -8.25 -14.73 -1.85
C MET A 149 -6.88 -15.31 -2.22
N LEU A 150 -5.87 -14.47 -2.44
CA LEU A 150 -4.53 -14.89 -2.85
C LEU A 150 -3.71 -15.49 -1.71
N ARG A 151 -3.95 -15.04 -0.48
CA ARG A 151 -3.18 -15.43 0.70
C ARG A 151 -4.11 -15.78 1.88
N PRO A 152 -5.00 -16.79 1.74
CA PRO A 152 -6.05 -17.07 2.73
C PRO A 152 -5.51 -17.44 4.12
N ASP A 153 -4.29 -17.96 4.19
CA ASP A 153 -3.67 -18.42 5.42
C ASP A 153 -2.62 -17.44 5.98
N ALA A 154 -2.53 -16.22 5.42
CA ALA A 154 -1.53 -15.22 5.83
C ALA A 154 -2.17 -13.84 6.00
N PHE A 155 -1.92 -13.20 7.16
CA PHE A 155 -2.38 -11.84 7.48
C PHE A 155 -1.33 -11.04 8.27
#